data_2d45db92a626ab284e22df705660700e
#
_entry.id   2d45db92a626ab284e22df705660700e
#
_cell.length_a   1.000
_cell.length_b   1.000
_cell.length_c   1.000
_cell.angle_alpha   90.00
_cell.angle_beta   90.00
_cell.angle_gamma   90.00
#
_symmetry.space_group_name_H-M   'P 1'
#
loop_
_entity.id
_entity.type
_entity.pdbx_description
1 polymer ?
#
loop_
_entity_poly.entity_id
_entity_poly.type
_entity_poly.pdbx_seq_one_letter_code
_entity_poly.pdbx_strand_id
1 'polypeptide(L)'
;IYSDYLGHSQVRNLYDQDLNAEEIDSIQKYKKLSEEGKRLVRLIINEEYARTITKSQLTLPCYLPGVRKLHTGFLMQTKLGSAHIMQKDLPDGTDFCFQIQVDQYLPVFRKFDILALQRRQARHNEMGLFCLNGIYYIRTLFQEKGECRLRSLNVIDEDILVKEADEFHCIGTVLGQVNAVLET
;
A
#
# COMPACT_ATOMS: atom_id res chain seq x y z
N ILE A 1 21.99 18.16 35.51
CA ILE A 1 22.89 18.59 34.43
C ILE A 1 23.12 17.40 33.50
N TYR A 2 22.11 16.96 32.71
CA TYR A 2 22.28 15.97 31.63
C TYR A 2 21.05 15.97 30.70
N SER A 3 20.47 17.14 30.39
CA SER A 3 19.23 17.19 29.60
C SER A 3 19.34 17.99 28.28
N ASP A 4 20.46 18.59 27.94
CA ASP A 4 20.54 19.54 26.82
C ASP A 4 21.36 19.08 25.60
N TYR A 5 21.79 17.81 25.56
CA TYR A 5 22.71 17.35 24.47
C TYR A 5 22.04 16.53 23.35
N LEU A 6 20.78 16.15 23.45
CA LEU A 6 20.11 15.33 22.43
C LEU A 6 19.13 16.08 21.52
N GLY A 7 18.83 17.35 21.84
CA GLY A 7 17.84 18.13 21.07
C GLY A 7 18.40 18.86 19.84
N HIS A 8 19.68 19.20 19.81
CA HIS A 8 20.23 20.05 18.75
C HIS A 8 20.83 19.33 17.54
N SER A 9 21.23 18.07 17.65
CA SER A 9 21.85 17.36 16.54
C SER A 9 20.84 16.73 15.56
N GLN A 10 19.65 16.36 16.01
CA GLN A 10 18.61 15.82 15.12
C GLN A 10 17.84 16.90 14.35
N VAL A 11 17.76 18.11 14.89
CA VAL A 11 17.10 19.24 14.19
C VAL A 11 17.99 19.78 13.06
N ARG A 12 19.31 19.68 13.15
CA ARG A 12 20.21 20.08 12.07
C ARG A 12 20.10 19.19 10.83
N ASN A 13 19.89 17.88 10.98
CA ASN A 13 19.81 16.94 9.84
C ASN A 13 18.52 17.04 9.02
N LEU A 14 17.47 17.69 9.53
CA LEU A 14 16.23 17.93 8.80
C LEU A 14 16.27 19.22 7.93
N TYR A 15 17.23 20.12 8.19
CA TYR A 15 17.40 21.39 7.48
C TYR A 15 18.62 21.44 6.56
N ASP A 16 19.44 20.40 6.52
CA ASP A 16 20.60 20.25 5.63
C ASP A 16 20.23 19.63 4.28
N GLN A 17 19.03 19.86 3.77
CA GLN A 17 18.77 19.76 2.35
C GLN A 17 19.40 21.02 1.73
N ASP A 18 20.34 20.82 0.82
CA ASP A 18 21.06 21.88 0.11
C ASP A 18 20.05 22.80 -0.61
N LEU A 19 19.61 23.85 0.08
CA LEU A 19 18.76 24.87 -0.51
C LEU A 19 19.58 25.61 -1.57
N ASN A 20 19.04 25.73 -2.76
CA ASN A 20 19.65 26.52 -3.80
C ASN A 20 19.52 28.03 -3.51
N ALA A 21 20.26 28.86 -4.25
CA ALA A 21 20.32 30.32 -4.01
C ALA A 21 18.93 30.99 -4.15
N GLU A 22 18.07 30.51 -5.04
CA GLU A 22 16.72 31.03 -5.27
C GLU A 22 15.76 30.70 -4.11
N GLU A 23 15.88 29.51 -3.56
CA GLU A 23 15.12 29.09 -2.38
C GLU A 23 15.50 29.91 -1.15
N ILE A 24 16.80 30.14 -0.95
CA ILE A 24 17.31 30.99 0.14
C ILE A 24 16.79 32.41 0.01
N ASP A 25 16.85 33.01 -1.19
CA ASP A 25 16.32 34.36 -1.46
C ASP A 25 14.81 34.45 -1.18
N SER A 26 14.07 33.45 -1.64
CA SER A 26 12.61 33.34 -1.41
C SER A 26 12.29 33.30 0.10
N ILE A 27 13.01 32.53 0.89
CA ILE A 27 12.84 32.46 2.33
C ILE A 27 13.18 33.82 3.00
N GLN A 28 14.24 34.49 2.54
CA GLN A 28 14.62 35.80 3.07
C GLN A 28 13.55 36.87 2.80
N LYS A 29 12.99 36.88 1.58
CA LYS A 29 11.89 37.76 1.21
C LYS A 29 10.64 37.47 2.03
N TYR A 30 10.25 36.20 2.17
CA TYR A 30 9.13 35.78 3.02
C TYR A 30 9.25 36.27 4.46
N LYS A 31 10.44 36.18 5.06
CA LYS A 31 10.67 36.66 6.44
C LYS A 31 10.42 38.15 6.61
N LYS A 32 10.61 38.95 5.57
CA LYS A 32 10.43 40.42 5.57
C LYS A 32 9.00 40.86 5.27
N LEU A 33 8.11 39.98 4.87
CA LEU A 33 6.70 40.30 4.61
C LEU A 33 5.97 40.69 5.89
N SER A 34 4.92 41.53 5.72
CA SER A 34 3.92 41.74 6.76
C SER A 34 3.19 40.46 7.13
N GLU A 35 2.55 40.40 8.28
CA GLU A 35 1.76 39.20 8.67
C GLU A 35 0.65 38.86 7.67
N GLU A 36 0.02 39.86 7.08
CA GLU A 36 -0.94 39.69 6.00
C GLU A 36 -0.28 39.05 4.76
N GLY A 37 0.88 39.59 4.35
CA GLY A 37 1.66 39.04 3.22
C GLY A 37 2.09 37.59 3.47
N LYS A 38 2.55 37.26 4.67
CA LYS A 38 2.89 35.86 5.04
C LYS A 38 1.67 34.95 4.99
N ARG A 39 0.50 35.45 5.39
CA ARG A 39 -0.76 34.69 5.33
C ARG A 39 -1.13 34.36 3.89
N LEU A 40 -1.05 35.32 2.96
CA LEU A 40 -1.34 35.13 1.54
C LEU A 40 -0.35 34.14 0.89
N VAL A 41 0.95 34.29 1.16
CA VAL A 41 1.95 33.36 0.64
C VAL A 41 1.69 31.92 1.12
N ARG A 42 1.39 31.73 2.41
CA ARG A 42 1.04 30.40 2.93
C ARG A 42 -0.21 29.82 2.27
N LEU A 43 -1.22 30.63 2.01
CA LEU A 43 -2.42 30.20 1.30
C LEU A 43 -2.09 29.70 -0.10
N ILE A 44 -1.30 30.46 -0.86
CA ILE A 44 -0.89 30.08 -2.24
C ILE A 44 -0.06 28.80 -2.22
N ILE A 45 0.91 28.70 -1.31
CA ILE A 45 1.73 27.48 -1.17
C ILE A 45 0.85 26.27 -0.88
N ASN A 46 -0.10 26.38 0.05
CA ASN A 46 -0.98 25.27 0.42
C ASN A 46 -1.88 24.85 -0.75
N GLU A 47 -2.43 25.82 -1.50
CA GLU A 47 -3.25 25.55 -2.69
C GLU A 47 -2.47 24.87 -3.80
N GLU A 48 -1.28 25.36 -4.13
CA GLU A 48 -0.44 24.78 -5.19
C GLU A 48 0.12 23.41 -4.75
N TYR A 49 0.45 23.24 -3.49
CA TYR A 49 0.86 21.94 -2.94
C TYR A 49 -0.28 20.92 -3.01
N ALA A 50 -1.50 21.32 -2.62
CA ALA A 50 -2.69 20.47 -2.74
C ALA A 50 -2.96 20.07 -4.20
N ARG A 51 -2.86 21.01 -5.15
CA ARG A 51 -3.00 20.72 -6.58
C ARG A 51 -1.94 19.75 -7.09
N THR A 52 -0.70 19.91 -6.64
CA THR A 52 0.42 19.04 -7.04
C THR A 52 0.20 17.60 -6.52
N ILE A 53 -0.24 17.45 -5.27
CA ILE A 53 -0.57 16.15 -4.71
C ILE A 53 -1.73 15.51 -5.49
N THR A 54 -2.81 16.25 -5.75
CA THR A 54 -3.96 15.71 -6.47
C THR A 54 -3.60 15.25 -7.88
N LYS A 55 -2.73 15.98 -8.60
CA LYS A 55 -2.27 15.59 -9.94
C LYS A 55 -1.38 14.35 -9.95
N SER A 56 -0.67 14.08 -8.85
CA SER A 56 0.22 12.91 -8.73
C SER A 56 -0.46 11.71 -8.07
N GLN A 57 -1.74 11.82 -7.73
CA GLN A 57 -2.51 10.77 -7.08
C GLN A 57 -3.31 9.99 -8.12
N LEU A 58 -3.24 8.67 -8.04
CA LEU A 58 -4.05 7.75 -8.85
C LEU A 58 -5.15 7.15 -7.97
N THR A 59 -6.31 6.95 -8.59
CA THR A 59 -7.44 6.29 -7.93
C THR A 59 -7.65 4.93 -8.56
N LEU A 60 -7.58 3.88 -7.75
CA LEU A 60 -7.80 2.50 -8.17
C LEU A 60 -8.95 1.85 -7.38
N PRO A 61 -9.69 0.92 -8.01
CA PRO A 61 -10.68 0.14 -7.27
C PRO A 61 -9.98 -0.67 -6.17
N CYS A 62 -10.56 -0.63 -4.97
CA CYS A 62 -10.08 -1.40 -3.83
C CYS A 62 -11.17 -2.35 -3.33
N TYR A 63 -10.87 -3.63 -3.32
CA TYR A 63 -11.76 -4.65 -2.79
C TYR A 63 -11.60 -4.76 -1.28
N LEU A 64 -12.72 -4.65 -0.57
CA LEU A 64 -12.82 -4.72 0.88
C LEU A 64 -13.63 -5.99 1.20
N PRO A 65 -12.97 -7.14 1.45
CA PRO A 65 -13.70 -8.37 1.71
C PRO A 65 -14.47 -8.28 3.02
N GLY A 66 -15.75 -8.64 3.00
CA GLY A 66 -16.52 -8.90 4.20
C GLY A 66 -16.00 -10.18 4.86
N VAL A 67 -15.70 -10.11 6.15
CA VAL A 67 -15.01 -11.20 6.82
C VAL A 67 -15.98 -12.26 7.30
N ARG A 68 -16.08 -13.37 6.57
CA ARG A 68 -16.34 -14.69 7.19
C ARG A 68 -15.06 -15.50 7.09
N LYS A 69 -14.36 -15.62 8.22
CA LYS A 69 -13.18 -16.46 8.34
C LYS A 69 -13.60 -17.92 8.22
N LEU A 70 -13.10 -18.62 7.20
CA LEU A 70 -13.24 -20.07 7.04
C LEU A 70 -11.84 -20.66 7.08
N HIS A 71 -11.46 -21.23 8.25
CA HIS A 71 -10.13 -21.75 8.51
C HIS A 71 -9.04 -20.73 8.15
N THR A 72 -8.26 -20.99 7.12
CA THR A 72 -7.15 -20.15 6.65
C THR A 72 -7.49 -19.30 5.41
N GLY A 73 -8.75 -19.32 4.99
CA GLY A 73 -9.29 -18.54 3.87
C GLY A 73 -10.43 -17.63 4.30
N PHE A 74 -11.02 -16.93 3.35
CA PHE A 74 -12.17 -16.05 3.57
C PHE A 74 -13.19 -16.14 2.42
N LEU A 75 -14.46 -15.87 2.76
CA LEU A 75 -15.51 -15.72 1.75
C LEU A 75 -15.54 -14.26 1.30
N MET A 76 -15.61 -14.06 -0.01
CA MET A 76 -15.65 -12.73 -0.58
C MET A 76 -17.08 -12.20 -0.60
N GLN A 77 -17.50 -11.52 0.47
CA GLN A 77 -18.58 -10.55 0.37
C GLN A 77 -17.88 -9.19 0.17
N THR A 78 -17.75 -8.77 -1.08
CA THR A 78 -16.97 -7.58 -1.40
C THR A 78 -17.79 -6.32 -1.31
N LYS A 79 -17.31 -5.37 -0.52
CA LYS A 79 -17.58 -3.96 -0.71
C LYS A 79 -16.47 -3.39 -1.62
N LEU A 80 -16.84 -2.64 -2.63
CA LEU A 80 -15.91 -1.95 -3.50
C LEU A 80 -15.74 -0.50 -2.98
N GLY A 81 -14.51 -0.11 -2.74
CA GLY A 81 -14.11 1.27 -2.44
C GLY A 81 -13.10 1.78 -3.44
N SER A 82 -12.59 2.96 -3.20
CA SER A 82 -11.53 3.60 -3.98
C SER A 82 -10.28 3.78 -3.14
N ALA A 83 -9.13 3.40 -3.67
CA ALA A 83 -7.82 3.64 -3.07
C ALA A 83 -7.12 4.79 -3.80
N HIS A 84 -6.79 5.85 -3.06
CA HIS A 84 -6.04 7.00 -3.56
C HIS A 84 -4.58 6.82 -3.19
N ILE A 85 -3.71 6.67 -4.18
CA ILE A 85 -2.31 6.30 -4.03
C ILE A 85 -1.44 7.30 -4.77
N MET A 86 -0.34 7.74 -4.17
CA MET A 86 0.65 8.54 -4.89
C MET A 86 1.27 7.70 -6.01
N GLN A 87 1.32 8.23 -7.21
CA GLN A 87 1.82 7.53 -8.41
C GLN A 87 3.23 6.95 -8.20
N LYS A 88 4.09 7.66 -7.47
CA LYS A 88 5.45 7.22 -7.15
C LYS A 88 5.51 5.99 -6.23
N ASP A 89 4.45 5.73 -5.47
CA ASP A 89 4.39 4.65 -4.48
C ASP A 89 3.60 3.44 -5.02
N LEU A 90 3.10 3.54 -6.25
CA LEU A 90 2.32 2.49 -6.89
C LEU A 90 3.22 1.62 -7.77
N PRO A 91 3.29 0.30 -7.55
CA PRO A 91 4.00 -0.62 -8.43
C PRO A 91 3.45 -0.57 -9.86
N ASP A 92 4.34 -0.61 -10.85
CA ASP A 92 3.96 -0.63 -12.27
C ASP A 92 3.06 -1.83 -12.59
N GLY A 93 2.03 -1.60 -13.38
CA GLY A 93 1.09 -2.64 -13.78
C GLY A 93 0.03 -2.98 -12.74
N THR A 94 -0.16 -2.16 -11.71
CA THR A 94 -1.25 -2.34 -10.74
C THR A 94 -2.59 -2.06 -11.41
N ASP A 95 -3.51 -3.03 -11.32
CA ASP A 95 -4.88 -2.90 -11.86
C ASP A 95 -5.91 -2.61 -10.78
N PHE A 96 -5.69 -3.10 -9.57
CA PHE A 96 -6.61 -2.93 -8.44
C PHE A 96 -5.91 -3.13 -7.10
N CYS A 97 -6.59 -2.72 -6.04
CA CYS A 97 -6.14 -2.89 -4.66
C CYS A 97 -7.02 -3.88 -3.90
N PHE A 98 -6.47 -4.42 -2.84
CA PHE A 98 -7.17 -5.32 -1.93
C PHE A 98 -6.75 -5.00 -0.49
N GLN A 99 -7.72 -4.76 0.39
CA GLN A 99 -7.43 -4.51 1.80
C GLN A 99 -7.48 -5.79 2.62
N ILE A 100 -6.44 -6.04 3.40
CA ILE A 100 -6.41 -7.12 4.39
C ILE A 100 -7.39 -6.81 5.53
N GLN A 101 -8.30 -7.73 5.83
CA GLN A 101 -9.30 -7.54 6.89
C GLN A 101 -9.04 -8.37 8.15
N VAL A 102 -7.99 -9.20 8.14
CA VAL A 102 -7.69 -10.19 9.20
C VAL A 102 -6.19 -10.25 9.48
N ASP A 103 -5.81 -10.65 10.69
CA ASP A 103 -4.40 -10.77 11.11
C ASP A 103 -3.77 -12.15 10.79
N GLN A 104 -4.46 -12.99 10.03
CA GLN A 104 -3.98 -14.35 9.70
C GLN A 104 -2.74 -14.39 8.80
N TYR A 105 -2.36 -13.26 8.20
CA TYR A 105 -1.19 -13.15 7.32
C TYR A 105 0.07 -12.63 7.99
N LEU A 106 0.04 -12.49 9.32
CA LEU A 106 1.23 -12.15 10.09
C LEU A 106 2.32 -13.23 9.94
N PRO A 107 3.60 -12.86 9.89
CA PRO A 107 4.13 -11.49 10.00
C PRO A 107 4.18 -10.70 8.69
N VAL A 108 3.78 -11.28 7.56
CA VAL A 108 3.94 -10.69 6.22
C VAL A 108 3.03 -9.48 6.03
N PHE A 109 1.75 -9.60 6.36
CA PHE A 109 0.77 -8.53 6.27
C PHE A 109 -0.03 -8.40 7.56
N ARG A 110 -0.41 -7.16 7.87
CA ARG A 110 -1.27 -6.80 8.99
C ARG A 110 -2.69 -6.52 8.53
N LYS A 111 -3.63 -6.58 9.44
CA LYS A 111 -4.97 -6.08 9.22
C LYS A 111 -4.93 -4.61 8.79
N PHE A 112 -5.72 -4.28 7.76
CA PHE A 112 -5.81 -2.99 7.09
C PHE A 112 -4.66 -2.63 6.14
N ASP A 113 -3.64 -3.46 6.00
CA ASP A 113 -2.68 -3.30 4.91
C ASP A 113 -3.40 -3.36 3.56
N ILE A 114 -2.94 -2.52 2.62
CA ILE A 114 -3.48 -2.46 1.27
C ILE A 114 -2.46 -3.05 0.32
N LEU A 115 -2.89 -4.04 -0.44
CA LEU A 115 -2.08 -4.70 -1.45
C LEU A 115 -2.40 -4.15 -2.84
N ALA A 116 -1.37 -3.93 -3.64
CA ALA A 116 -1.48 -3.67 -5.07
C ALA A 116 -1.44 -4.99 -5.83
N LEU A 117 -2.40 -5.21 -6.73
CA LEU A 117 -2.51 -6.44 -7.50
C LEU A 117 -2.60 -6.15 -9.01
N GLN A 118 -2.04 -7.07 -9.79
CA GLN A 118 -2.16 -7.11 -11.23
C GLN A 118 -3.09 -8.26 -11.65
N ARG A 119 -3.99 -8.01 -12.61
CA ARG A 119 -4.89 -9.02 -13.19
C ARG A 119 -4.13 -9.95 -14.14
N ARG A 120 -3.23 -10.75 -13.60
CA ARG A 120 -2.51 -11.79 -14.32
C ARG A 120 -2.38 -13.05 -13.48
N GLN A 121 -2.06 -14.16 -14.14
CA GLN A 121 -1.73 -15.40 -13.45
C GLN A 121 -0.41 -15.24 -12.67
N ALA A 122 -0.42 -15.68 -11.42
CA ALA A 122 0.80 -15.78 -10.64
C ALA A 122 1.69 -16.89 -11.19
N ARG A 123 2.99 -16.66 -11.19
CA ARG A 123 4.01 -17.65 -11.57
C ARG A 123 4.49 -18.40 -10.33
N HIS A 124 5.28 -19.44 -10.56
CA HIS A 124 5.96 -20.17 -9.49
C HIS A 124 6.70 -19.20 -8.53
N ASN A 125 6.47 -19.35 -7.23
CA ASN A 125 6.97 -18.51 -6.14
C ASN A 125 6.45 -17.06 -6.12
N GLU A 126 5.46 -16.70 -6.92
CA GLU A 126 4.78 -15.41 -6.78
C GLU A 126 3.61 -15.51 -5.81
N MET A 127 3.40 -14.42 -5.07
CA MET A 127 2.24 -14.26 -4.21
C MET A 127 1.03 -13.82 -5.02
N GLY A 128 -0.13 -14.37 -4.71
CA GLY A 128 -1.38 -14.04 -5.38
C GLY A 128 -2.59 -14.10 -4.48
N LEU A 129 -3.68 -13.53 -4.98
CA LEU A 129 -5.04 -13.73 -4.50
C LEU A 129 -5.66 -14.86 -5.32
N PHE A 130 -5.98 -15.96 -4.68
CA PHE A 130 -6.52 -17.17 -5.31
C PHE A 130 -7.91 -17.46 -4.80
N CYS A 131 -8.75 -18.02 -5.67
CA CYS A 131 -10.02 -18.64 -5.32
C CYS A 131 -9.89 -20.16 -5.52
N LEU A 132 -10.15 -20.93 -4.48
CA LEU A 132 -10.15 -22.39 -4.51
C LEU A 132 -11.48 -22.87 -3.93
N ASN A 133 -12.31 -23.51 -4.76
CA ASN A 133 -13.63 -24.01 -4.39
C ASN A 133 -14.51 -22.95 -3.68
N GLY A 134 -14.48 -21.69 -4.20
CA GLY A 134 -15.24 -20.57 -3.66
C GLY A 134 -14.65 -19.90 -2.43
N ILE A 135 -13.52 -20.39 -1.91
CA ILE A 135 -12.81 -19.79 -0.78
C ILE A 135 -11.58 -19.01 -1.31
N TYR A 136 -11.38 -17.82 -0.81
CA TYR A 136 -10.28 -16.93 -1.22
C TYR A 136 -9.10 -17.00 -0.28
N TYR A 137 -7.89 -16.98 -0.85
CA TYR A 137 -6.63 -17.09 -0.14
C TYR A 137 -5.60 -16.12 -0.69
N ILE A 138 -4.83 -15.48 0.19
CA ILE A 138 -3.59 -14.80 -0.19
C ILE A 138 -2.46 -15.76 0.20
N ARG A 139 -1.76 -16.29 -0.80
CA ARG A 139 -0.72 -17.29 -0.61
C ARG A 139 0.34 -17.16 -1.71
N THR A 140 1.44 -17.88 -1.54
CA THR A 140 2.47 -18.02 -2.59
C THR A 140 2.18 -19.25 -3.42
N LEU A 141 2.13 -19.09 -4.75
CA LEU A 141 1.93 -20.21 -5.66
C LEU A 141 3.23 -21.03 -5.78
N PHE A 142 3.14 -22.31 -5.48
CA PHE A 142 4.18 -23.28 -5.79
C PHE A 142 3.68 -24.21 -6.87
N GLN A 143 4.36 -24.21 -8.02
CA GLN A 143 4.00 -25.03 -9.17
C GLN A 143 5.25 -25.67 -9.75
N GLU A 144 5.43 -26.97 -9.54
CA GLU A 144 6.59 -27.72 -10.00
C GLU A 144 6.20 -29.18 -10.30
N LYS A 145 6.71 -29.74 -11.41
CA LYS A 145 6.57 -31.17 -11.78
C LYS A 145 5.12 -31.69 -11.77
N GLY A 146 4.16 -30.85 -12.16
CA GLY A 146 2.74 -31.20 -12.17
C GLY A 146 2.02 -31.08 -10.83
N GLU A 147 2.71 -30.68 -9.78
CA GLU A 147 2.13 -30.36 -8.48
C GLU A 147 1.84 -28.88 -8.37
N CYS A 148 0.67 -28.52 -7.86
CA CYS A 148 0.27 -27.14 -7.57
C CYS A 148 -0.09 -27.03 -6.08
N ARG A 149 0.60 -26.14 -5.37
CA ARG A 149 0.33 -25.84 -3.95
C ARG A 149 0.19 -24.34 -3.70
N LEU A 150 -0.65 -23.99 -2.78
CA LEU A 150 -0.74 -22.65 -2.21
C LEU A 150 -0.02 -22.64 -0.86
N ARG A 151 1.22 -22.15 -0.85
CA ARG A 151 2.04 -22.06 0.35
C ARG A 151 1.55 -20.97 1.29
N SER A 152 1.51 -21.29 2.56
CA SER A 152 1.14 -20.33 3.59
C SER A 152 2.14 -19.18 3.71
N LEU A 153 1.66 -18.01 4.09
CA LEU A 153 2.49 -16.83 4.39
C LEU A 153 2.96 -16.84 5.86
N ASN A 154 2.37 -17.68 6.69
CA ASN A 154 2.78 -17.86 8.08
C ASN A 154 3.22 -19.31 8.31
N VAL A 155 3.93 -19.55 9.42
CA VAL A 155 4.48 -20.86 9.77
C VAL A 155 3.47 -21.78 10.47
N ILE A 156 2.29 -21.29 10.80
CA ILE A 156 1.27 -22.02 11.57
C ILE A 156 0.31 -22.76 10.64
N ASP A 157 -0.04 -22.12 9.53
CA ASP A 157 -1.00 -22.66 8.58
C ASP A 157 -0.32 -23.62 7.61
N GLU A 158 -0.97 -24.74 7.32
CA GLU A 158 -0.49 -25.71 6.36
C GLU A 158 -0.63 -25.20 4.91
N ASP A 159 0.23 -25.74 4.03
CA ASP A 159 0.12 -25.56 2.58
C ASP A 159 -1.15 -26.26 2.08
N ILE A 160 -1.79 -25.68 1.08
CA ILE A 160 -2.98 -26.27 0.45
C ILE A 160 -2.56 -26.89 -0.88
N LEU A 161 -2.74 -28.20 -1.01
CA LEU A 161 -2.56 -28.89 -2.27
C LEU A 161 -3.80 -28.63 -3.17
N VAL A 162 -3.57 -28.10 -4.37
CA VAL A 162 -4.61 -27.92 -5.39
C VAL A 162 -4.70 -29.21 -6.18
N LYS A 163 -5.89 -29.84 -6.17
CA LYS A 163 -6.16 -31.09 -6.86
C LYS A 163 -6.71 -30.82 -8.26
N GLU A 164 -6.60 -31.75 -9.16
CA GLU A 164 -7.12 -31.64 -10.53
C GLU A 164 -8.65 -31.42 -10.59
N ALA A 165 -9.38 -31.94 -9.60
CA ALA A 165 -10.82 -31.77 -9.51
C ALA A 165 -11.26 -30.45 -8.84
N ASP A 166 -10.34 -29.64 -8.33
CA ASP A 166 -10.67 -28.39 -7.67
C ASP A 166 -10.95 -27.27 -8.67
N GLU A 167 -11.93 -26.44 -8.33
CA GLU A 167 -12.16 -25.19 -9.04
C GLU A 167 -11.15 -24.14 -8.55
N PHE A 168 -10.11 -23.90 -9.34
CA PHE A 168 -9.00 -23.03 -8.96
C PHE A 168 -8.81 -21.87 -9.94
N HIS A 169 -8.80 -20.64 -9.38
CA HIS A 169 -8.61 -19.41 -10.15
C HIS A 169 -7.60 -18.49 -9.44
N CYS A 170 -6.67 -17.93 -10.23
CA CYS A 170 -5.87 -16.79 -9.78
C CYS A 170 -6.61 -15.50 -10.11
N ILE A 171 -6.99 -14.74 -9.09
CA ILE A 171 -7.71 -13.47 -9.23
C ILE A 171 -6.73 -12.34 -9.60
N GLY A 172 -5.52 -12.42 -9.08
CA GLY A 172 -4.45 -11.50 -9.40
C GLY A 172 -3.16 -11.81 -8.66
N THR A 173 -2.06 -11.34 -9.21
CA THR A 173 -0.73 -11.42 -8.60
C THR A 173 -0.51 -10.22 -7.70
N VAL A 174 -0.04 -10.44 -6.49
CA VAL A 174 0.33 -9.37 -5.54
C VAL A 174 1.66 -8.77 -5.97
N LEU A 175 1.68 -7.46 -6.22
CA LEU A 175 2.87 -6.71 -6.59
C LEU A 175 3.60 -6.14 -5.36
N GLY A 176 2.85 -5.86 -4.29
CA GLY A 176 3.40 -5.34 -3.05
C GLY A 176 2.33 -4.70 -2.17
N GLN A 177 2.76 -4.23 -1.00
CA GLN A 177 1.96 -3.40 -0.11
C GLN A 177 2.11 -1.94 -0.51
N VAL A 178 1.03 -1.17 -0.44
CA VAL A 178 1.00 0.26 -0.77
C VAL A 178 0.35 1.07 0.34
N ASN A 179 0.77 2.33 0.44
CA ASN A 179 0.11 3.31 1.29
C ASN A 179 -0.99 4.01 0.48
N ALA A 180 -2.22 3.87 0.91
CA ALA A 180 -3.37 4.48 0.25
C ALA A 180 -4.34 5.09 1.24
N VAL A 181 -5.03 6.13 0.82
CA VAL A 181 -6.23 6.64 1.51
C VAL A 181 -7.44 5.94 0.88
N LEU A 182 -8.26 5.29 1.71
CA LEU A 182 -9.47 4.61 1.25
C LEU A 182 -10.67 5.51 1.36
N GLU A 183 -11.45 5.55 0.29
CA GLU A 183 -12.79 6.10 0.25
C GLU A 183 -13.79 4.95 0.04
N THR A 184 -14.77 4.83 0.97
CA THR A 184 -15.72 3.68 1.02
C THR A 184 -17.17 4.11 0.88
#